data_523130fd65f3acfdb08ec53b671048d4
#
_entry.id   523130fd65f3acfdb08ec53b671048d4
#
_cell.length_a   1.000
_cell.length_b   1.000
_cell.length_c   1.000
_cell.angle_alpha   90.00
_cell.angle_beta   90.00
_cell.angle_gamma   90.00
#
_symmetry.space_group_name_H-M   'P 1'
#
loop_
_entity.id
_entity.type
_entity.pdbx_description
1 polymer ?
#
loop_
_entity_poly.entity_id
_entity_poly.type
_entity_poly.pdbx_seq_one_letter_code
_entity_poly.pdbx_strand_id
1 'polypeptide(L)'
;GHAQLQAAVHVVHGDGHAVDLGLDDVLRREVRQLAAELGLEAKQFAVTFQSRFGRAEWLKPYTQETLVRLAKDGVGRVDVVCPGFVSDCLETLEEIGMEVKQAFLGAGGREFHAIPCLNEQPQWIAALVELVLANLQGWLAPPPDASEREMTLMRAKTMGARQ
;
A
#
# COMPACT_ATOMS: atom_id res chain seq x y z
N GLY A 1 -20.03 -24.11 13.55
CA GLY A 1 -19.01 -24.09 12.53
C GLY A 1 -18.31 -22.77 12.58
N HIS A 2 -17.04 -22.72 13.01
CA HIS A 2 -16.25 -21.50 13.00
C HIS A 2 -15.94 -21.18 11.53
N ALA A 3 -16.47 -20.07 11.04
CA ALA A 3 -16.00 -19.50 9.78
C ALA A 3 -14.52 -19.13 9.99
N GLN A 4 -13.61 -19.86 9.34
CA GLN A 4 -12.20 -19.48 9.32
C GLN A 4 -12.11 -18.22 8.45
N LEU A 5 -11.87 -17.10 9.11
CA LEU A 5 -11.47 -15.87 8.43
C LEU A 5 -10.07 -16.14 7.85
N GLN A 6 -9.93 -16.15 6.55
CA GLN A 6 -8.62 -16.21 5.90
C GLN A 6 -8.38 -14.86 5.24
N ALA A 7 -7.37 -14.14 5.70
CA ALA A 7 -6.94 -12.90 5.09
C ALA A 7 -5.89 -13.21 4.01
N ALA A 8 -6.14 -12.78 2.80
CA ALA A 8 -5.13 -12.74 1.75
C ALA A 8 -4.52 -11.35 1.74
N VAL A 9 -3.22 -11.25 1.87
CA VAL A 9 -2.51 -9.98 1.80
C VAL A 9 -1.84 -9.86 0.45
N HIS A 10 -2.16 -8.79 -0.21
CA HIS A 10 -1.69 -8.50 -1.55
C HIS A 10 -0.67 -7.37 -1.52
N VAL A 11 0.45 -7.58 -2.17
CA VAL A 11 1.47 -6.55 -2.34
C VAL A 11 1.74 -6.35 -3.82
N VAL A 12 1.52 -5.12 -4.29
CA VAL A 12 1.85 -4.72 -5.66
C VAL A 12 3.03 -3.79 -5.67
N HIS A 13 3.93 -4.02 -6.61
CA HIS A 13 4.85 -2.98 -7.04
C HIS A 13 5.01 -3.02 -8.56
N GLY A 14 4.81 -1.86 -9.20
CA GLY A 14 5.14 -1.66 -10.60
C GLY A 14 6.61 -1.27 -10.74
N ASP A 15 7.26 -1.86 -11.65
CA ASP A 15 8.40 -1.52 -12.50
C ASP A 15 9.25 -2.76 -12.73
N GLY A 16 9.13 -3.30 -13.92
CA GLY A 16 9.59 -4.56 -14.50
C GLY A 16 11.07 -4.98 -14.35
N HIS A 17 11.71 -4.59 -13.28
CA HIS A 17 12.97 -5.16 -12.85
C HIS A 17 12.83 -5.68 -11.44
N ALA A 18 12.74 -6.99 -11.30
CA ALA A 18 13.00 -7.66 -10.03
C ALA A 18 14.49 -7.43 -9.71
N VAL A 19 14.81 -6.25 -9.24
CA VAL A 19 16.09 -6.02 -8.56
C VAL A 19 15.89 -6.69 -7.20
N ASP A 20 16.76 -7.63 -6.89
CA ASP A 20 16.85 -8.27 -5.59
C ASP A 20 17.28 -7.23 -4.53
N LEU A 21 16.35 -6.34 -4.18
CA LEU A 21 16.54 -5.26 -3.21
C LEU A 21 16.07 -5.65 -1.81
N GLY A 22 15.78 -6.93 -1.55
CA GLY A 22 15.19 -7.36 -0.30
C GLY A 22 13.75 -6.82 -0.08
N LEU A 23 13.12 -6.31 -1.14
CA LEU A 23 11.77 -5.74 -1.09
C LEU A 23 10.76 -6.80 -0.65
N ASP A 24 10.94 -8.04 -1.12
CA ASP A 24 10.14 -9.19 -0.70
C ASP A 24 10.18 -9.39 0.83
N ASP A 25 11.35 -9.24 1.43
CA ASP A 25 11.52 -9.37 2.89
C ASP A 25 10.88 -8.21 3.67
N VAL A 26 10.93 -6.98 3.14
CA VAL A 26 10.27 -5.82 3.77
C VAL A 26 8.76 -6.01 3.77
N LEU A 27 8.18 -6.28 2.60
CA LEU A 27 6.75 -6.49 2.44
C LEU A 27 6.23 -7.67 3.27
N ARG A 28 6.95 -8.81 3.26
CA ARG A 28 6.59 -9.95 4.10
C ARG A 28 6.72 -9.65 5.59
N ARG A 29 7.59 -8.74 5.98
CA ARG A 29 7.73 -8.31 7.39
C ARG A 29 6.55 -7.46 7.82
N GLU A 30 6.15 -6.47 7.01
CA GLU A 30 4.98 -5.63 7.27
C GLU A 30 3.72 -6.47 7.44
N VAL A 31 3.50 -7.43 6.54
CA VAL A 31 2.36 -8.34 6.63
C VAL A 31 2.39 -9.20 7.89
N ARG A 32 3.56 -9.70 8.27
CA ARG A 32 3.69 -10.49 9.50
C ARG A 32 3.40 -9.64 10.74
N GLN A 33 3.82 -8.37 10.75
CA GLN A 33 3.47 -7.44 11.83
C GLN A 33 1.96 -7.20 11.87
N LEU A 34 1.34 -6.91 10.73
CA LEU A 34 -0.11 -6.75 10.65
C LEU A 34 -0.85 -8.01 11.14
N ALA A 35 -0.43 -9.18 10.70
CA ALA A 35 -1.01 -10.45 11.14
C ALA A 35 -0.85 -10.66 12.65
N ALA A 36 0.29 -10.32 13.22
CA ALA A 36 0.56 -10.41 14.65
C ALA A 36 -0.35 -9.47 15.46
N GLU A 37 -0.49 -8.21 15.03
CA GLU A 37 -1.39 -7.23 15.67
C GLU A 37 -2.86 -7.66 15.60
N LEU A 38 -3.25 -8.35 14.52
CA LEU A 38 -4.59 -8.92 14.37
C LEU A 38 -4.77 -10.26 15.09
N GLY A 39 -3.73 -10.81 15.70
CA GLY A 39 -3.76 -12.13 16.35
C GLY A 39 -3.95 -13.30 15.38
N LEU A 40 -3.54 -13.16 14.12
CA LEU A 40 -3.70 -14.19 13.10
C LEU A 40 -2.57 -15.22 13.17
N GLU A 41 -2.94 -16.50 13.13
CA GLU A 41 -1.98 -17.59 12.98
C GLU A 41 -1.52 -17.74 11.52
N ALA A 42 -0.35 -18.29 11.28
CA ALA A 42 0.24 -18.45 9.95
C ALA A 42 -0.66 -19.17 8.91
N LYS A 43 -1.57 -20.03 9.37
CA LYS A 43 -2.54 -20.73 8.51
C LYS A 43 -3.76 -19.89 8.13
N GLN A 44 -3.95 -18.71 8.75
CA GLN A 44 -5.11 -17.85 8.58
C GLN A 44 -4.87 -16.72 7.58
N PHE A 45 -3.64 -16.52 7.13
CA PHE A 45 -3.33 -15.53 6.12
C PHE A 45 -2.33 -16.06 5.08
N ALA A 46 -2.32 -15.44 3.94
CA ALA A 46 -1.37 -15.70 2.87
C ALA A 46 -0.85 -14.39 2.28
N VAL A 47 0.44 -14.34 1.96
CA VAL A 47 1.04 -13.24 1.20
C VAL A 47 1.05 -13.63 -0.26
N THR A 48 0.47 -12.81 -1.10
CA THR A 48 0.36 -13.04 -2.53
C THR A 48 0.72 -11.77 -3.31
N PHE A 49 1.03 -11.90 -4.59
CA PHE A 49 1.49 -10.80 -5.44
C PHE A 49 0.64 -10.71 -6.69
N GLN A 50 0.37 -9.49 -7.13
CA GLN A 50 -0.48 -9.16 -8.29
C GLN A 50 0.24 -8.21 -9.24
N SER A 51 -0.41 -7.86 -10.34
CA SER A 51 0.00 -6.80 -11.27
C SER A 51 1.36 -7.06 -11.89
N ARG A 52 1.50 -8.23 -12.52
CA ARG A 52 2.69 -8.54 -13.29
C ARG A 52 2.89 -7.53 -14.42
N PHE A 53 4.02 -6.84 -14.41
CA PHE A 53 4.40 -5.95 -15.49
C PHE A 53 5.53 -6.56 -16.34
N GLY A 54 5.31 -6.62 -17.65
CA GLY A 54 6.31 -7.07 -18.60
C GLY A 54 6.47 -8.60 -18.72
N ARG A 55 7.62 -9.05 -19.28
CA ARG A 55 7.91 -10.45 -19.57
C ARG A 55 8.68 -11.20 -18.49
N ALA A 56 9.22 -10.46 -17.51
CA ALA A 56 9.98 -11.05 -16.42
C ALA A 56 9.09 -11.91 -15.52
N GLU A 57 9.67 -12.92 -14.87
CA GLU A 57 8.98 -13.67 -13.84
C GLU A 57 8.74 -12.75 -12.63
N TRP A 58 7.49 -12.69 -12.16
CA TRP A 58 7.10 -11.86 -11.06
C TRP A 58 7.19 -12.61 -9.73
N LEU A 59 7.12 -11.88 -8.62
CA LEU A 59 7.07 -12.45 -7.28
C LEU A 59 5.89 -13.43 -7.16
N LYS A 60 6.09 -14.52 -6.45
CA LYS A 60 5.11 -15.57 -6.21
C LYS A 60 4.83 -15.72 -4.71
N PRO A 61 3.64 -16.25 -4.35
CA PRO A 61 2.57 -16.78 -5.20
C PRO A 61 1.68 -15.69 -5.80
N TYR A 62 1.08 -15.95 -6.97
CA TYR A 62 0.14 -15.03 -7.61
C TYR A 62 -1.21 -15.04 -6.91
N THR A 63 -1.81 -13.85 -6.76
CA THR A 63 -3.05 -13.65 -6.00
C THR A 63 -4.21 -14.43 -6.59
N GLN A 64 -4.52 -14.23 -7.86
CA GLN A 64 -5.67 -14.87 -8.50
C GLN A 64 -5.59 -16.40 -8.45
N GLU A 65 -4.44 -16.97 -8.80
CA GLU A 65 -4.24 -18.42 -8.78
C GLU A 65 -4.36 -19.00 -7.37
N THR A 66 -3.84 -18.28 -6.39
CA THR A 66 -3.91 -18.68 -4.97
C THR A 66 -5.35 -18.66 -4.48
N LEU A 67 -6.11 -17.61 -4.76
CA LEU A 67 -7.50 -17.49 -4.31
C LEU A 67 -8.41 -18.51 -5.01
N VAL A 68 -8.21 -18.75 -6.30
CA VAL A 68 -8.93 -19.81 -7.03
C VAL A 68 -8.67 -21.19 -6.41
N ARG A 69 -7.43 -21.47 -6.03
CA ARG A 69 -7.06 -22.71 -5.32
C ARG A 69 -7.75 -22.80 -3.96
N LEU A 70 -7.68 -21.73 -3.16
CA LEU A 70 -8.33 -21.68 -1.84
C LEU A 70 -9.85 -21.92 -1.95
N ALA A 71 -10.53 -21.33 -2.93
CA ALA A 71 -11.94 -21.57 -3.17
C ALA A 71 -12.23 -23.04 -3.49
N LYS A 72 -11.42 -23.67 -4.35
CA LYS A 72 -11.52 -25.12 -4.67
C LYS A 72 -11.25 -26.02 -3.48
N ASP A 73 -10.38 -25.58 -2.57
CA ASP A 73 -10.06 -26.29 -1.31
C ASP A 73 -11.12 -26.07 -0.22
N GLY A 74 -12.23 -25.36 -0.55
CA GLY A 74 -13.38 -25.18 0.33
C GLY A 74 -13.36 -23.92 1.19
N VAL A 75 -12.41 -23.01 0.95
CA VAL A 75 -12.42 -21.71 1.61
C VAL A 75 -13.58 -20.88 1.09
N GLY A 76 -14.53 -20.61 1.98
CA GLY A 76 -15.77 -19.91 1.61
C GLY A 76 -15.67 -18.39 1.64
N ARG A 77 -14.75 -17.83 2.44
CA ARG A 77 -14.59 -16.37 2.59
C ARG A 77 -13.13 -15.97 2.58
N VAL A 78 -12.85 -14.86 1.91
CA VAL A 78 -11.55 -14.19 1.96
C VAL A 78 -11.74 -12.68 2.16
N ASP A 79 -10.87 -12.10 2.97
CA ASP A 79 -10.71 -10.66 3.12
C ASP A 79 -9.33 -10.30 2.55
N VAL A 80 -9.28 -9.39 1.58
CA VAL A 80 -8.05 -9.02 0.86
C VAL A 80 -7.68 -7.59 1.22
N VAL A 81 -6.46 -7.37 1.68
CA VAL A 81 -5.88 -6.06 1.96
C VAL A 81 -4.65 -5.83 1.10
N CYS A 82 -4.48 -4.62 0.60
CA CYS A 82 -3.37 -4.21 -0.26
C CYS A 82 -2.46 -3.21 0.47
N PRO A 83 -1.62 -3.63 1.43
CA PRO A 83 -0.86 -2.71 2.29
C PRO A 83 0.20 -1.91 1.51
N GLY A 84 0.64 -2.38 0.35
CA GLY A 84 1.53 -1.63 -0.54
C GLY A 84 0.89 -0.41 -1.20
N PHE A 85 -0.42 -0.23 -1.08
CA PHE A 85 -1.15 0.91 -1.61
C PHE A 85 -1.74 1.76 -0.50
N VAL A 86 -1.37 3.04 -0.49
CA VAL A 86 -1.95 4.03 0.43
C VAL A 86 -3.31 4.51 -0.07
N SER A 87 -3.46 4.64 -1.38
CA SER A 87 -4.70 5.06 -2.04
C SER A 87 -5.16 4.00 -3.02
N ASP A 88 -6.48 3.85 -3.15
CA ASP A 88 -7.05 2.98 -4.16
C ASP A 88 -6.68 3.45 -5.57
N CYS A 89 -6.37 2.49 -6.42
CA CYS A 89 -5.93 2.69 -7.79
C CYS A 89 -6.56 1.60 -8.68
N LEU A 90 -6.17 1.57 -9.94
CA LEU A 90 -6.69 0.58 -10.90
C LEU A 90 -6.44 -0.86 -10.42
N GLU A 91 -5.26 -1.11 -9.87
CA GLU A 91 -4.83 -2.41 -9.39
C GLU A 91 -5.68 -2.89 -8.20
N THR A 92 -6.06 -1.99 -7.29
CA THR A 92 -6.89 -2.37 -6.13
C THR A 92 -8.38 -2.45 -6.50
N LEU A 93 -8.87 -1.58 -7.36
CA LEU A 93 -10.29 -1.49 -7.71
C LEU A 93 -10.68 -2.52 -8.78
N GLU A 94 -9.93 -2.58 -9.88
CA GLU A 94 -10.24 -3.47 -11.00
C GLU A 94 -9.66 -4.86 -10.78
N GLU A 95 -8.33 -4.99 -10.67
CA GLU A 95 -7.70 -6.31 -10.60
C GLU A 95 -8.15 -7.08 -9.35
N ILE A 96 -8.09 -6.46 -8.16
CA ILE A 96 -8.49 -7.12 -6.91
C ILE A 96 -10.00 -7.07 -6.71
N GLY A 97 -10.59 -5.89 -6.78
CA GLY A 97 -12.01 -5.67 -6.44
C GLY A 97 -12.98 -6.27 -7.44
N MET A 98 -12.57 -6.49 -8.70
CA MET A 98 -13.42 -7.05 -9.75
C MET A 98 -12.90 -8.39 -10.25
N GLU A 99 -11.71 -8.46 -10.86
CA GLU A 99 -11.23 -9.67 -11.54
C GLU A 99 -10.95 -10.83 -10.57
N VAL A 100 -10.12 -10.59 -9.56
CA VAL A 100 -9.78 -11.60 -8.55
C VAL A 100 -11.01 -12.03 -7.76
N LYS A 101 -11.88 -11.07 -7.40
CA LYS A 101 -13.17 -11.37 -6.78
C LYS A 101 -14.03 -12.30 -7.65
N GLN A 102 -14.17 -12.00 -8.93
CA GLN A 102 -14.94 -12.81 -9.85
C GLN A 102 -14.35 -14.22 -9.99
N ALA A 103 -13.02 -14.32 -10.10
CA ALA A 103 -12.32 -15.58 -10.19
C ALA A 103 -12.51 -16.45 -8.92
N PHE A 104 -12.42 -15.86 -7.74
CA PHE A 104 -12.63 -16.55 -6.47
C PHE A 104 -14.07 -17.05 -6.33
N LEU A 105 -15.06 -16.20 -6.57
CA LEU A 105 -16.48 -16.58 -6.50
C LEU A 105 -16.84 -17.62 -7.55
N GLY A 106 -16.33 -17.48 -8.78
CA GLY A 106 -16.51 -18.46 -9.85
C GLY A 106 -15.87 -19.82 -9.58
N ALA A 107 -14.85 -19.88 -8.71
CA ALA A 107 -14.20 -21.12 -8.30
C ALA A 107 -14.87 -21.83 -7.11
N GLY A 108 -15.95 -21.27 -6.56
CA GLY A 108 -16.71 -21.85 -5.45
C GLY A 108 -16.59 -21.09 -4.12
N GLY A 109 -15.85 -19.99 -4.08
CA GLY A 109 -15.89 -19.04 -2.96
C GLY A 109 -17.29 -18.41 -2.81
N ARG A 110 -17.62 -17.98 -1.58
CA ARG A 110 -18.94 -17.43 -1.26
C ARG A 110 -18.92 -15.95 -0.93
N GLU A 111 -17.88 -15.51 -0.25
CA GLU A 111 -17.73 -14.14 0.23
C GLU A 111 -16.33 -13.63 -0.09
N PHE A 112 -16.25 -12.49 -0.76
CA PHE A 112 -15.01 -11.80 -1.05
C PHE A 112 -15.13 -10.35 -0.61
N HIS A 113 -14.22 -9.91 0.24
CA HIS A 113 -14.17 -8.55 0.72
C HIS A 113 -12.81 -7.93 0.40
N ALA A 114 -12.78 -6.94 -0.48
CA ALA A 114 -11.63 -6.06 -0.67
C ALA A 114 -11.66 -4.97 0.40
N ILE A 115 -10.65 -4.94 1.25
CA ILE A 115 -10.49 -3.89 2.27
C ILE A 115 -9.97 -2.64 1.56
N PRO A 116 -10.69 -1.50 1.63
CA PRO A 116 -10.25 -0.27 0.98
C PRO A 116 -8.87 0.19 1.47
N CYS A 117 -8.12 0.84 0.60
CA CYS A 117 -6.89 1.52 0.99
C CYS A 117 -7.18 2.67 1.97
N LEU A 118 -6.14 3.26 2.53
CA LEU A 118 -6.30 4.32 3.54
C LEU A 118 -6.97 5.58 2.98
N ASN A 119 -6.73 5.89 1.70
CA ASN A 119 -7.31 7.03 1.01
C ASN A 119 -7.20 8.33 1.85
N GLU A 120 -8.34 8.95 2.15
CA GLU A 120 -8.44 10.15 2.98
C GLU A 120 -8.82 9.87 4.45
N GLN A 121 -8.55 8.68 4.94
CA GLN A 121 -8.84 8.34 6.34
C GLN A 121 -8.16 9.34 7.30
N PRO A 122 -8.90 9.94 8.26
CA PRO A 122 -8.37 11.00 9.10
C PRO A 122 -7.10 10.60 9.88
N GLN A 123 -7.02 9.36 10.34
CA GLN A 123 -5.85 8.84 11.05
C GLN A 123 -4.61 8.79 10.15
N TRP A 124 -4.78 8.42 8.88
CA TRP A 124 -3.72 8.42 7.89
C TRP A 124 -3.26 9.85 7.57
N ILE A 125 -4.19 10.75 7.33
CA ILE A 125 -3.87 12.16 7.05
C ILE A 125 -3.11 12.78 8.24
N ALA A 126 -3.52 12.49 9.48
CA ALA A 126 -2.81 12.96 10.67
C ALA A 126 -1.37 12.42 10.73
N ALA A 127 -1.17 11.12 10.51
CA ALA A 127 0.17 10.52 10.48
C ALA A 127 1.03 11.10 9.36
N LEU A 128 0.46 11.36 8.18
CA LEU A 128 1.16 11.97 7.06
C LEU A 128 1.57 13.41 7.39
N VAL A 129 0.69 14.19 8.04
CA VAL A 129 1.00 15.55 8.49
C VAL A 129 2.17 15.53 9.47
N GLU A 130 2.18 14.64 10.47
CA GLU A 130 3.28 14.51 11.42
C GLU A 130 4.61 14.20 10.70
N LEU A 131 4.58 13.25 9.76
CA LEU A 131 5.75 12.88 8.96
C LEU A 131 6.28 14.08 8.15
N VAL A 132 5.37 14.82 7.49
CA VAL A 132 5.73 16.00 6.70
C VAL A 132 6.31 17.09 7.59
N LEU A 133 5.68 17.41 8.73
CA LEU A 133 6.16 18.42 9.65
C LEU A 133 7.55 18.08 10.22
N ALA A 134 7.79 16.81 10.53
CA ALA A 134 9.11 16.36 11.00
C ALA A 134 10.23 16.61 9.96
N ASN A 135 9.89 16.64 8.67
CA ASN A 135 10.84 16.85 7.57
C ASN A 135 10.90 18.28 7.04
N LEU A 136 9.91 19.11 7.37
CA LEU A 136 9.85 20.52 6.95
C LEU A 136 10.53 21.49 7.93
N GLN A 137 11.48 21.04 8.73
CA GLN A 137 12.16 21.87 9.73
C GLN A 137 12.74 23.13 9.10
N GLY A 138 12.32 24.30 9.59
CA GLY A 138 12.75 25.61 9.09
C GLY A 138 12.01 26.14 7.85
N TRP A 139 11.20 25.32 7.17
CA TRP A 139 10.44 25.75 5.98
C TRP A 139 9.09 26.37 6.35
N LEU A 140 8.55 26.05 7.52
CA LEU A 140 7.28 26.58 8.03
C LEU A 140 7.52 27.75 9.01
N ALA A 141 8.69 28.38 8.97
CA ALA A 141 8.91 29.60 9.71
C ALA A 141 7.86 30.66 9.28
N PRO A 142 7.35 31.45 10.21
CA PRO A 142 6.47 32.56 9.85
C PRO A 142 7.16 33.43 8.79
N PRO A 143 6.39 33.97 7.84
CA PRO A 143 6.99 34.81 6.81
C PRO A 143 7.76 35.96 7.48
N PRO A 144 8.98 36.27 6.99
CA PRO A 144 9.79 37.31 7.57
C PRO A 144 8.99 38.63 7.65
N ASP A 145 9.18 39.38 8.71
CA ASP A 145 8.54 40.68 8.83
C ASP A 145 9.00 41.65 7.73
N ALA A 146 8.40 42.85 7.68
CA ALA A 146 8.70 43.81 6.61
C ALA A 146 10.17 44.25 6.65
N SER A 147 10.77 44.37 7.83
CA SER A 147 12.15 44.79 8.00
C SER A 147 13.15 43.71 7.59
N GLU A 148 12.85 42.44 7.89
CA GLU A 148 13.65 41.29 7.49
C GLU A 148 13.57 41.07 5.95
N ARG A 149 12.41 41.31 5.36
CA ARG A 149 12.25 41.27 3.89
C ARG A 149 13.08 42.35 3.20
N GLU A 150 13.06 43.56 3.74
CA GLU A 150 13.83 44.67 3.21
C GLU A 150 15.34 44.42 3.29
N MET A 151 15.82 43.95 4.43
CA MET A 151 17.22 43.55 4.62
C MET A 151 17.63 42.44 3.66
N THR A 152 16.78 41.43 3.47
CA THR A 152 17.04 40.33 2.56
C THR A 152 17.10 40.83 1.12
N LEU A 153 16.20 41.74 0.74
CA LEU A 153 16.18 42.36 -0.60
C LEU A 153 17.43 43.22 -0.84
N MET A 154 17.86 44.01 0.15
CA MET A 154 19.10 44.75 0.07
C MET A 154 20.32 43.85 -0.13
N ARG A 155 20.42 42.76 0.67
CA ARG A 155 21.50 41.78 0.51
C ARG A 155 21.49 41.18 -0.89
N ALA A 156 20.34 40.74 -1.37
CA ALA A 156 20.21 40.14 -2.69
C ALA A 156 20.67 41.11 -3.78
N LYS A 157 20.27 42.38 -3.71
CA LYS A 157 20.72 43.45 -4.65
C LYS A 157 22.22 43.68 -4.59
N THR A 158 22.81 43.74 -3.40
CA THR A 158 24.26 43.87 -3.21
C THR A 158 25.03 42.69 -3.79
N MET A 159 24.43 41.50 -3.80
CA MET A 159 25.00 40.30 -4.41
C MET A 159 24.70 40.18 -5.92
N GLY A 160 24.08 41.19 -6.55
CA GLY A 160 23.86 41.23 -7.98
C GLY A 160 22.54 40.63 -8.47
N ALA A 161 21.57 40.39 -7.58
CA ALA A 161 20.24 39.98 -7.99
C ALA A 161 19.56 41.07 -8.83
N ARG A 162 19.06 40.70 -10.01
CA ARG A 162 18.27 41.60 -10.90
C ARG A 162 16.81 41.53 -10.45
N GLN A 163 16.11 42.68 -10.55
CA GLN A 163 14.65 42.74 -10.34
C GLN A 163 13.93 42.02 -11.45
#